data_f9e591d0edf6b1cb596ed3048d7da113
#
_entry.id   f9e591d0edf6b1cb596ed3048d7da113
#
_cell.length_a   1.000
_cell.length_b   1.000
_cell.length_c   1.000
_cell.angle_alpha   90.00
_cell.angle_beta   90.00
_cell.angle_gamma   90.00
#
_symmetry.space_group_name_H-M   'P 1'
#
loop_
_entity.id
_entity.type
_entity.pdbx_description
1 polymer ?
#
loop_
_entity_poly.entity_id
_entity_poly.type
_entity_poly.pdbx_seq_one_letter_code
_entity_poly.pdbx_strand_id
1 'polypeptide(L)'
;MKQAILFSLLFIFKLTTVAGNIADSNYVESPVTLHTERGDLFGTMTLPVSFKTGPVALIIAGSGPTDRDGNNTMMKNNSLLQMAHELAGKGIASLRYDKRGIGASVAAGIKEKDLRFDDFMNDAKGWLTQLKKDKRFVNISVIGHSEGSLLGMMAANGMADKFISVSGPGQSADI
;
A
#
# COMPACT_ATOMS: atom_id res chain seq x y z
N MET A 1 75.46 13.13 17.42
CA MET A 1 74.07 13.04 17.87
C MET A 1 73.19 13.68 16.80
N LYS A 2 72.48 12.85 16.01
CA LYS A 2 71.60 13.32 14.92
C LYS A 2 70.14 13.28 15.48
N GLN A 3 69.50 14.45 15.60
CA GLN A 3 68.13 14.54 15.97
C GLN A 3 67.27 14.25 14.72
N ALA A 4 66.33 13.27 14.80
CA ALA A 4 65.35 13.00 13.81
C ALA A 4 64.10 13.80 14.14
N ILE A 5 63.70 14.69 13.24
CA ILE A 5 62.45 15.45 13.33
C ILE A 5 61.36 14.61 12.69
N LEU A 6 60.41 14.17 13.52
CA LEU A 6 59.23 13.43 13.08
C LEU A 6 58.13 14.41 12.65
N PHE A 7 57.86 14.51 11.34
CA PHE A 7 56.72 15.27 10.81
C PHE A 7 55.46 14.43 10.90
N SER A 8 54.57 14.77 11.83
CA SER A 8 53.26 14.19 11.92
C SER A 8 52.32 14.91 10.95
N LEU A 9 51.91 14.23 9.87
CA LEU A 9 50.96 14.73 8.89
C LEU A 9 49.56 14.48 9.41
N LEU A 10 48.91 15.54 9.92
CA LEU A 10 47.51 15.46 10.39
C LEU A 10 46.57 15.52 9.18
N PHE A 11 46.03 14.37 8.77
CA PHE A 11 44.99 14.29 7.75
C PHE A 11 43.65 14.69 8.35
N ILE A 12 43.22 15.93 8.11
CA ILE A 12 41.89 16.37 8.47
C ILE A 12 40.89 15.85 7.41
N PHE A 13 40.20 14.77 7.74
CA PHE A 13 39.06 14.29 6.97
C PHE A 13 37.89 15.25 7.19
N LYS A 14 37.61 16.10 6.20
CA LYS A 14 36.37 16.86 6.16
C LYS A 14 35.24 15.89 5.85
N LEU A 15 34.47 15.51 6.88
CA LEU A 15 33.22 14.80 6.73
C LEU A 15 32.17 15.81 6.17
N THR A 16 31.99 15.81 4.87
CA THR A 16 30.87 16.53 4.25
C THR A 16 29.60 15.70 4.51
N THR A 17 28.81 16.09 5.50
CA THR A 17 27.45 15.63 5.64
C THR A 17 26.67 16.13 4.43
N VAL A 18 26.38 15.23 3.50
CA VAL A 18 25.34 15.45 2.49
C VAL A 18 24.02 15.41 3.25
N ALA A 19 23.51 16.57 3.64
CA ALA A 19 22.12 16.70 4.05
C ALA A 19 21.28 16.42 2.79
N GLY A 20 20.85 15.18 2.62
CA GLY A 20 19.79 14.85 1.67
C GLY A 20 18.59 15.69 2.04
N ASN A 21 18.05 16.47 1.10
CA ASN A 21 16.75 17.08 1.23
C ASN A 21 15.76 15.95 1.55
N ILE A 22 15.36 15.84 2.82
CA ILE A 22 14.14 15.13 3.20
C ILE A 22 13.05 16.00 2.59
N ALA A 23 12.55 15.60 1.43
CA ALA A 23 11.33 16.20 0.90
C ALA A 23 10.31 16.12 2.04
N ASP A 24 9.73 17.27 2.42
CA ASP A 24 8.69 17.36 3.44
C ASP A 24 7.51 16.52 2.92
N SER A 25 7.50 15.24 3.24
CA SER A 25 6.42 14.35 2.81
C SER A 25 5.19 14.72 3.62
N ASN A 26 4.14 15.15 2.95
CA ASN A 26 2.85 15.50 3.57
C ASN A 26 2.10 14.28 4.13
N TYR A 27 2.78 13.14 4.28
CA TYR A 27 2.19 11.87 4.75
C TYR A 27 3.18 11.05 5.57
N VAL A 28 2.62 10.11 6.33
CA VAL A 28 3.34 9.09 7.08
C VAL A 28 2.84 7.72 6.64
N GLU A 29 3.75 6.79 6.38
CA GLU A 29 3.43 5.40 6.05
C GLU A 29 3.75 4.47 7.21
N SER A 30 2.87 3.49 7.41
CA SER A 30 3.07 2.43 8.40
C SER A 30 2.62 1.08 7.86
N PRO A 31 3.34 -0.01 8.18
CA PRO A 31 2.90 -1.35 7.83
C PRO A 31 1.63 -1.71 8.61
N VAL A 32 0.74 -2.46 7.96
CA VAL A 32 -0.45 -3.03 8.57
C VAL A 32 -0.58 -4.49 8.16
N THR A 33 -1.18 -5.30 9.04
CA THR A 33 -1.38 -6.73 8.78
C THR A 33 -2.85 -7.08 9.00
N LEU A 34 -3.40 -7.85 8.08
CA LEU A 34 -4.68 -8.53 8.24
C LEU A 34 -4.42 -10.01 8.50
N HIS A 35 -4.78 -10.48 9.70
CA HIS A 35 -4.70 -11.90 10.05
C HIS A 35 -5.91 -12.62 9.46
N THR A 36 -5.66 -13.68 8.69
CA THR A 36 -6.69 -14.56 8.12
C THR A 36 -6.42 -16.00 8.50
N GLU A 37 -7.42 -16.87 8.41
CA GLU A 37 -7.26 -18.30 8.67
C GLU A 37 -6.23 -18.97 7.74
N ARG A 38 -5.99 -18.38 6.57
CA ARG A 38 -5.07 -18.90 5.55
C ARG A 38 -3.75 -18.14 5.46
N GLY A 39 -3.38 -17.40 6.51
CA GLY A 39 -2.15 -16.64 6.59
C GLY A 39 -2.36 -15.12 6.59
N ASP A 40 -1.29 -14.42 6.83
CA ASP A 40 -1.29 -12.98 6.99
C ASP A 40 -1.19 -12.25 5.65
N LEU A 41 -1.98 -11.20 5.52
CA LEU A 41 -1.89 -10.26 4.40
C LEU A 41 -1.26 -8.96 4.89
N PHE A 42 -0.35 -8.43 4.10
CA PHE A 42 0.41 -7.25 4.44
C PHE A 42 0.01 -6.06 3.57
N GLY A 43 -0.15 -4.93 4.22
CA GLY A 43 -0.51 -3.67 3.59
C GLY A 43 0.32 -2.50 4.11
N THR A 44 0.06 -1.34 3.54
CA THR A 44 0.62 -0.06 3.97
C THR A 44 -0.52 0.93 4.18
N MET A 45 -0.59 1.47 5.39
CA MET A 45 -1.44 2.60 5.72
C MET A 45 -0.68 3.88 5.42
N THR A 46 -1.23 4.75 4.60
CA THR A 46 -0.73 6.09 4.31
C THR A 46 -1.66 7.11 4.97
N LEU A 47 -1.13 7.89 5.90
CA LEU A 47 -1.88 8.92 6.62
C LEU A 47 -1.34 10.31 6.27
N PRO A 48 -2.19 11.33 6.07
CA PRO A 48 -1.74 12.72 6.05
C PRO A 48 -0.96 13.07 7.32
N VAL A 49 0.04 13.95 7.23
CA VAL A 49 0.71 14.49 8.42
C VAL A 49 -0.34 15.12 9.34
N SER A 50 -0.24 14.86 10.64
CA SER A 50 -1.19 15.34 11.66
C SER A 50 -2.62 14.81 11.51
N PHE A 51 -2.83 13.70 10.81
CA PHE A 51 -4.13 13.05 10.68
C PHE A 51 -4.69 12.64 12.05
N LYS A 52 -5.89 13.14 12.38
CA LYS A 52 -6.60 12.77 13.62
C LYS A 52 -7.84 11.93 13.30
N THR A 53 -8.73 12.47 12.51
CA THR A 53 -9.93 11.79 12.01
C THR A 53 -10.23 12.27 10.60
N GLY A 54 -10.78 11.41 9.76
CA GLY A 54 -11.09 11.78 8.39
C GLY A 54 -11.46 10.58 7.51
N PRO A 55 -11.62 10.82 6.21
CA PRO A 55 -11.91 9.76 5.25
C PRO A 55 -10.71 8.84 5.03
N VAL A 56 -11.01 7.57 4.67
CA VAL A 56 -10.00 6.59 4.26
C VAL A 56 -10.44 5.88 2.99
N ALA A 57 -9.48 5.55 2.13
CA ALA A 57 -9.69 4.75 0.93
C ALA A 57 -8.97 3.40 1.05
N LEU A 58 -9.69 2.29 0.83
CA LEU A 58 -9.08 0.99 0.53
C LEU A 58 -8.76 0.94 -0.96
N ILE A 59 -7.51 0.75 -1.33
CA ILE A 59 -7.05 0.66 -2.72
C ILE A 59 -6.79 -0.80 -3.06
N ILE A 60 -7.45 -1.31 -4.11
CA ILE A 60 -7.37 -2.71 -4.55
C ILE A 60 -6.72 -2.77 -5.92
N ALA A 61 -5.61 -3.50 -6.01
CA ALA A 61 -4.84 -3.69 -7.24
C ALA A 61 -5.60 -4.54 -8.27
N GLY A 62 -5.23 -4.39 -9.53
CA GLY A 62 -5.75 -5.18 -10.66
C GLY A 62 -5.29 -6.64 -10.64
N SER A 63 -5.59 -7.36 -11.72
CA SER A 63 -5.26 -8.78 -11.91
C SER A 63 -3.74 -9.04 -11.96
N GLY A 64 -3.38 -10.33 -11.90
CA GLY A 64 -2.01 -10.80 -11.98
C GLY A 64 -1.18 -10.50 -10.73
N PRO A 65 0.16 -10.71 -10.80
CA PRO A 65 1.07 -10.58 -9.67
C PRO A 65 1.44 -9.12 -9.40
N THR A 66 0.42 -8.26 -9.30
CA THR A 66 0.59 -6.82 -9.02
C THR A 66 0.59 -6.57 -7.53
N ASP A 67 1.67 -5.97 -7.01
CA ASP A 67 1.84 -5.63 -5.61
C ASP A 67 1.00 -4.41 -5.19
N ARG A 68 1.05 -4.08 -3.92
CA ARG A 68 0.30 -2.94 -3.31
C ARG A 68 0.65 -1.58 -3.91
N ASP A 69 1.81 -1.44 -4.52
CA ASP A 69 2.30 -0.20 -5.10
C ASP A 69 1.95 -0.06 -6.59
N GLY A 70 1.37 -1.12 -7.18
CA GLY A 70 1.01 -1.18 -8.58
C GLY A 70 2.10 -1.76 -9.47
N ASN A 71 3.10 -2.42 -8.90
CA ASN A 71 4.24 -2.98 -9.62
C ASN A 71 4.09 -4.49 -9.83
N ASN A 72 4.76 -4.99 -10.84
CA ASN A 72 4.95 -6.42 -11.09
C ASN A 72 6.35 -6.66 -11.69
N THR A 73 6.66 -7.91 -12.02
CA THR A 73 7.99 -8.30 -12.54
C THR A 73 8.34 -7.65 -13.88
N MET A 74 7.34 -7.23 -14.67
CA MET A 74 7.53 -6.64 -16.00
C MET A 74 7.45 -5.12 -16.00
N MET A 75 6.81 -4.51 -14.98
CA MET A 75 6.53 -3.09 -14.97
C MET A 75 6.62 -2.54 -13.54
N LYS A 76 7.37 -1.46 -13.39
CA LYS A 76 7.49 -0.72 -12.14
C LYS A 76 7.07 0.73 -12.37
N ASN A 77 5.81 1.06 -12.07
CA ASN A 77 5.25 2.40 -12.28
C ASN A 77 4.79 3.10 -11.00
N ASN A 78 4.69 2.37 -9.88
CA ASN A 78 4.25 2.87 -8.59
C ASN A 78 2.88 3.59 -8.64
N SER A 79 1.98 3.19 -9.53
CA SER A 79 0.73 3.93 -9.78
C SER A 79 -0.18 3.99 -8.55
N LEU A 80 -0.29 2.89 -7.79
CA LEU A 80 -1.11 2.84 -6.58
C LEU A 80 -0.42 3.55 -5.40
N LEU A 81 0.91 3.49 -5.34
CA LEU A 81 1.71 4.27 -4.39
C LEU A 81 1.50 5.77 -4.61
N GLN A 82 1.64 6.25 -5.85
CA GLN A 82 1.42 7.65 -6.19
C GLN A 82 -0.01 8.08 -5.85
N MET A 83 -1.01 7.26 -6.17
CA MET A 83 -2.40 7.53 -5.80
C MET A 83 -2.56 7.71 -4.27
N ALA A 84 -1.95 6.85 -3.48
CA ALA A 84 -2.00 6.95 -2.01
C ALA A 84 -1.36 8.25 -1.49
N HIS A 85 -0.23 8.67 -2.06
CA HIS A 85 0.44 9.92 -1.71
C HIS A 85 -0.39 11.15 -2.10
N GLU A 86 -1.00 11.15 -3.29
CA GLU A 86 -1.88 12.23 -3.73
C GLU A 86 -3.15 12.34 -2.86
N LEU A 87 -3.73 11.21 -2.47
CA LEU A 87 -4.86 11.20 -1.54
C LEU A 87 -4.47 11.80 -0.19
N ALA A 88 -3.29 11.44 0.33
CA ALA A 88 -2.79 12.00 1.59
C ALA A 88 -2.56 13.52 1.49
N GLY A 89 -2.04 14.02 0.36
CA GLY A 89 -1.95 15.44 0.07
C GLY A 89 -3.29 16.19 0.04
N LYS A 90 -4.41 15.45 -0.12
CA LYS A 90 -5.79 15.96 -0.05
C LYS A 90 -6.48 15.70 1.29
N GLY A 91 -5.74 15.26 2.31
CA GLY A 91 -6.29 14.97 3.63
C GLY A 91 -7.02 13.63 3.74
N ILE A 92 -6.87 12.73 2.77
CA ILE A 92 -7.52 11.42 2.72
C ILE A 92 -6.50 10.33 3.06
N ALA A 93 -6.75 9.57 4.12
CA ALA A 93 -5.95 8.38 4.43
C ALA A 93 -6.18 7.29 3.38
N SER A 94 -5.23 6.37 3.23
CA SER A 94 -5.42 5.21 2.36
C SER A 94 -4.73 3.97 2.90
N LEU A 95 -5.30 2.80 2.57
CA LEU A 95 -4.72 1.49 2.79
C LEU A 95 -4.61 0.79 1.45
N ARG A 96 -3.41 0.35 1.10
CA ARG A 96 -3.12 -0.53 -0.04
C ARG A 96 -2.43 -1.80 0.45
N TYR A 97 -2.72 -2.93 -0.15
CA TYR A 97 -2.26 -4.22 0.32
C TYR A 97 -1.83 -5.15 -0.81
N ASP A 98 -0.91 -6.06 -0.50
CA ASP A 98 -0.57 -7.16 -1.39
C ASP A 98 -1.68 -8.22 -1.33
N LYS A 99 -2.21 -8.55 -2.50
CA LYS A 99 -3.16 -9.65 -2.59
C LYS A 99 -2.52 -10.97 -2.13
N ARG A 100 -3.33 -11.90 -1.73
CA ARG A 100 -2.93 -13.27 -1.37
C ARG A 100 -2.01 -13.88 -2.42
N GLY A 101 -0.87 -14.38 -2.00
CA GLY A 101 0.14 -14.97 -2.88
C GLY A 101 1.08 -13.97 -3.56
N ILE A 102 0.95 -12.66 -3.29
CA ILE A 102 1.71 -11.59 -3.95
C ILE A 102 2.55 -10.83 -2.93
N GLY A 103 3.72 -10.33 -3.36
CA GLY A 103 4.57 -9.46 -2.57
C GLY A 103 4.86 -10.00 -1.18
N ALA A 104 4.64 -9.20 -0.14
CA ALA A 104 4.83 -9.65 1.24
C ALA A 104 3.78 -10.68 1.70
N SER A 105 2.63 -10.77 1.02
CA SER A 105 1.55 -11.73 1.31
C SER A 105 1.74 -13.09 0.61
N VAL A 106 2.94 -13.38 0.09
CA VAL A 106 3.23 -14.63 -0.65
C VAL A 106 2.93 -15.86 0.17
N ALA A 107 3.22 -15.85 1.48
CA ALA A 107 2.99 -16.98 2.38
C ALA A 107 1.50 -17.28 2.63
N ALA A 108 0.61 -16.29 2.42
CA ALA A 108 -0.84 -16.50 2.48
C ALA A 108 -1.40 -17.08 1.18
N GLY A 109 -0.57 -17.24 0.15
CA GLY A 109 -0.93 -17.88 -1.11
C GLY A 109 -1.15 -19.36 -0.90
N ILE A 110 -2.20 -19.87 -1.53
CA ILE A 110 -2.43 -21.31 -1.74
C ILE A 110 -2.00 -21.64 -3.18
N LYS A 111 -2.02 -22.89 -3.56
CA LYS A 111 -1.75 -23.26 -4.96
C LYS A 111 -2.72 -22.49 -5.86
N GLU A 112 -2.23 -21.92 -6.95
CA GLU A 112 -3.02 -21.08 -7.87
C GLU A 112 -4.33 -21.76 -8.32
N LYS A 113 -4.29 -23.08 -8.57
CA LYS A 113 -5.47 -23.87 -8.94
C LYS A 113 -6.58 -23.90 -7.85
N ASP A 114 -6.23 -23.61 -6.61
CA ASP A 114 -7.13 -23.64 -5.45
C ASP A 114 -7.61 -22.23 -5.05
N LEU A 115 -7.03 -21.18 -5.65
CA LEU A 115 -7.47 -19.80 -5.48
C LEU A 115 -8.84 -19.58 -6.14
N ARG A 116 -9.70 -18.89 -5.42
CA ARG A 116 -11.05 -18.52 -5.89
C ARG A 116 -11.21 -17.01 -5.80
N PHE A 117 -12.06 -16.47 -6.64
CA PHE A 117 -12.43 -15.07 -6.61
C PHE A 117 -12.95 -14.64 -5.22
N ASP A 118 -13.71 -15.52 -4.57
CA ASP A 118 -14.24 -15.31 -3.22
C ASP A 118 -13.14 -15.13 -2.16
N ASP A 119 -11.96 -15.74 -2.34
CA ASP A 119 -10.84 -15.57 -1.41
C ASP A 119 -10.40 -14.10 -1.42
N PHE A 120 -10.20 -13.52 -2.59
CA PHE A 120 -9.81 -12.11 -2.74
C PHE A 120 -10.92 -11.14 -2.28
N MET A 121 -12.18 -11.47 -2.55
CA MET A 121 -13.31 -10.68 -2.07
C MET A 121 -13.38 -10.69 -0.54
N ASN A 122 -13.19 -11.86 0.09
CA ASN A 122 -13.18 -11.99 1.55
C ASN A 122 -11.99 -11.25 2.18
N ASP A 123 -10.83 -11.26 1.55
CA ASP A 123 -9.67 -10.48 1.97
C ASP A 123 -10.00 -8.97 1.97
N ALA A 124 -10.61 -8.46 0.88
CA ALA A 124 -11.03 -7.07 0.80
C ALA A 124 -12.06 -6.70 1.88
N LYS A 125 -13.03 -7.59 2.16
CA LYS A 125 -13.99 -7.42 3.28
C LYS A 125 -13.30 -7.44 4.64
N GLY A 126 -12.28 -8.27 4.81
CA GLY A 126 -11.45 -8.30 6.02
C GLY A 126 -10.79 -6.95 6.28
N TRP A 127 -10.16 -6.37 5.26
CA TRP A 127 -9.56 -5.04 5.33
C TRP A 127 -10.59 -3.95 5.64
N LEU A 128 -11.78 -3.97 4.99
CA LEU A 128 -12.86 -3.04 5.29
C LEU A 128 -13.34 -3.17 6.75
N THR A 129 -13.43 -4.40 7.25
CA THR A 129 -13.79 -4.66 8.65
C THR A 129 -12.74 -4.07 9.61
N GLN A 130 -11.46 -4.19 9.28
CA GLN A 130 -10.37 -3.60 10.07
C GLN A 130 -10.46 -2.07 10.05
N LEU A 131 -10.68 -1.44 8.88
CA LEU A 131 -10.85 0.00 8.78
C LEU A 131 -12.05 0.50 9.58
N LYS A 132 -13.19 -0.21 9.56
CA LYS A 132 -14.39 0.15 10.35
C LYS A 132 -14.17 0.14 11.87
N LYS A 133 -13.23 -0.66 12.36
CA LYS A 133 -12.90 -0.72 13.78
C LYS A 133 -12.07 0.47 14.26
N ASP A 134 -11.36 1.13 13.36
CA ASP A 134 -10.54 2.29 13.67
C ASP A 134 -11.41 3.55 13.70
N LYS A 135 -11.62 4.10 14.89
CA LYS A 135 -12.47 5.28 15.11
C LYS A 135 -11.96 6.56 14.46
N ARG A 136 -10.73 6.56 13.95
CA ARG A 136 -10.20 7.70 13.19
C ARG A 136 -10.86 7.82 11.83
N PHE A 137 -11.38 6.75 11.26
CA PHE A 137 -11.97 6.73 9.92
C PHE A 137 -13.49 6.92 9.99
N VAL A 138 -13.97 8.06 9.47
CA VAL A 138 -15.38 8.45 9.52
C VAL A 138 -16.14 8.16 8.22
N ASN A 139 -15.43 8.07 7.09
CA ASN A 139 -15.96 7.68 5.79
C ASN A 139 -14.99 6.72 5.12
N ILE A 140 -15.48 5.58 4.67
CA ILE A 140 -14.69 4.55 4.01
C ILE A 140 -15.07 4.52 2.53
N SER A 141 -14.07 4.69 1.67
CA SER A 141 -14.21 4.53 0.22
C SER A 141 -13.42 3.30 -0.24
N VAL A 142 -13.88 2.65 -1.30
CA VAL A 142 -13.10 1.62 -2.00
C VAL A 142 -12.74 2.16 -3.37
N ILE A 143 -11.45 2.06 -3.72
CA ILE A 143 -10.93 2.37 -5.05
C ILE A 143 -10.38 1.08 -5.63
N GLY A 144 -11.02 0.57 -6.67
CA GLY A 144 -10.59 -0.65 -7.35
C GLY A 144 -10.04 -0.35 -8.75
N HIS A 145 -8.89 -0.92 -9.08
CA HIS A 145 -8.28 -0.84 -10.40
C HIS A 145 -8.48 -2.14 -11.18
N SER A 146 -8.98 -2.08 -12.42
CA SER A 146 -9.16 -3.24 -13.30
C SER A 146 -9.98 -4.34 -12.60
N GLU A 147 -9.46 -5.57 -12.44
CA GLU A 147 -10.08 -6.65 -11.66
C GLU A 147 -10.42 -6.20 -10.22
N GLY A 148 -9.55 -5.38 -9.62
CA GLY A 148 -9.80 -4.79 -8.30
C GLY A 148 -11.07 -3.95 -8.24
N SER A 149 -11.56 -3.44 -9.36
CA SER A 149 -12.86 -2.78 -9.43
C SER A 149 -14.01 -3.75 -9.20
N LEU A 150 -13.97 -4.94 -9.79
CA LEU A 150 -14.99 -5.96 -9.57
C LEU A 150 -14.97 -6.45 -8.12
N LEU A 151 -13.78 -6.78 -7.61
CA LEU A 151 -13.58 -7.16 -6.21
C LEU A 151 -14.08 -6.07 -5.25
N GLY A 152 -13.70 -4.82 -5.53
CA GLY A 152 -14.05 -3.67 -4.72
C GLY A 152 -15.55 -3.38 -4.73
N MET A 153 -16.20 -3.47 -5.87
CA MET A 153 -17.66 -3.29 -6.00
C MET A 153 -18.40 -4.29 -5.11
N MET A 154 -18.00 -5.57 -5.17
CA MET A 154 -18.66 -6.62 -4.40
C MET A 154 -18.33 -6.52 -2.90
N ALA A 155 -17.10 -6.17 -2.54
CA ALA A 155 -16.71 -6.01 -1.14
C ALA A 155 -17.31 -4.75 -0.50
N ALA A 156 -17.46 -3.66 -1.26
CA ALA A 156 -17.97 -2.39 -0.76
C ALA A 156 -19.46 -2.45 -0.38
N ASN A 157 -20.23 -3.38 -0.95
CA ASN A 157 -21.66 -3.48 -0.72
C ASN A 157 -22.00 -3.66 0.77
N GLY A 158 -22.66 -2.66 1.36
CA GLY A 158 -22.98 -2.60 2.80
C GLY A 158 -21.79 -2.39 3.72
N MET A 159 -20.57 -2.22 3.17
CA MET A 159 -19.34 -2.08 3.94
C MET A 159 -18.59 -0.77 3.73
N ALA A 160 -18.84 -0.05 2.65
CA ALA A 160 -18.21 1.23 2.36
C ALA A 160 -19.26 2.29 2.00
N ASP A 161 -18.88 3.56 2.19
CA ASP A 161 -19.74 4.70 1.88
C ASP A 161 -19.68 5.07 0.39
N LYS A 162 -18.55 4.79 -0.26
CA LYS A 162 -18.32 5.09 -1.68
C LYS A 162 -17.50 3.99 -2.35
N PHE A 163 -17.78 3.81 -3.64
CA PHE A 163 -16.98 2.96 -4.51
C PHE A 163 -16.55 3.74 -5.75
N ILE A 164 -15.27 3.63 -6.11
CA ILE A 164 -14.65 4.25 -7.28
C ILE A 164 -14.05 3.14 -8.13
N SER A 165 -14.53 3.02 -9.37
CA SER A 165 -14.00 2.10 -10.37
C SER A 165 -12.98 2.82 -11.25
N VAL A 166 -11.75 2.31 -11.31
CA VAL A 166 -10.69 2.81 -12.17
C VAL A 166 -10.40 1.73 -13.21
N SER A 167 -10.73 2.01 -14.47
CA SER A 167 -10.55 1.06 -15.60
C SER A 167 -11.13 -0.33 -15.30
N GLY A 168 -12.26 -0.39 -14.60
CA GLY A 168 -12.96 -1.64 -14.30
C GLY A 168 -13.62 -2.25 -15.54
N PRO A 169 -13.89 -3.58 -15.53
CA PRO A 169 -14.62 -4.22 -16.60
C PRO A 169 -16.04 -3.65 -16.69
N GLY A 170 -16.45 -3.23 -17.88
CA GLY A 170 -17.79 -2.70 -18.13
C GLY A 170 -18.77 -3.76 -18.60
N GLN A 171 -18.30 -4.99 -18.83
CA GLN A 171 -19.09 -6.13 -19.32
C GLN A 171 -18.67 -7.40 -18.59
N SER A 172 -19.51 -8.42 -18.63
CA SER A 172 -19.19 -9.76 -18.13
C SER A 172 -18.05 -10.41 -18.95
N ALA A 173 -17.22 -11.21 -18.30
CA ALA A 173 -16.09 -11.87 -18.96
C ALA A 173 -16.50 -13.05 -19.86
N ASP A 174 -17.74 -13.44 -19.82
CA ASP A 174 -18.32 -14.58 -20.53
C ASP A 174 -19.13 -14.19 -21.80
N ILE A 175 -18.95 -12.95 -22.31
CA ILE A 175 -19.56 -12.45 -23.54
C ILE A 175 -18.53 -12.45 -24.69
#